data_e1221d41035c818099caad18c96ee2c3
#
_entry.id   e1221d41035c818099caad18c96ee2c3
#
_cell.length_a   1.000
_cell.length_b   1.000
_cell.length_c   1.000
_cell.angle_alpha   90.00
_cell.angle_beta   90.00
_cell.angle_gamma   90.00
#
_symmetry.space_group_name_H-M   'P 1'
#
loop_
_entity.id
_entity.type
_entity.pdbx_description
1 polymer ?
#
loop_
_entity_poly.entity_id
_entity_poly.type
_entity_poly.pdbx_seq_one_letter_code
_entity_poly.pdbx_strand_id
1 'polypeptide(L)'
;MTGARTSTLATLRGSIERIETPGDAYRQGRVALGHVDADATLQGGLALGAVHEVFAEGRQSAAATGFIAGLAGRAIARRPLVWVRQDFTEIESGALSMSGLSELGIDPRLLVVVRAADVDTALRTTADALACDALGGVVLEVWGEARQFDLVASRKLTLAAQASGVTGLLLRVAAEPSPSTAETRWIVRAAHSPPATAAAGSVWGAPVFDAQLVRNRHGPVGRWIMEWKCDECLFEKPAAYPQPVAAAPAYRSHQTPARMRQRRAG
;
A
#
# COMPACT_ATOMS: atom_id res chain seq x y z
N MET A 1 27.35 46.96 8.58
CA MET A 1 26.51 46.27 9.64
C MET A 1 25.73 45.07 9.12
N THR A 2 26.13 44.40 8.03
CA THR A 2 25.40 43.29 7.39
C THR A 2 25.86 41.88 7.88
N GLY A 3 27.05 41.77 8.44
CA GLY A 3 27.63 40.46 8.84
C GLY A 3 27.01 39.80 10.08
N ALA A 4 26.48 40.57 11.03
CA ALA A 4 25.91 40.00 12.27
C ALA A 4 24.57 39.31 12.06
N ARG A 5 23.73 39.79 11.13
CA ARG A 5 22.42 39.20 10.82
C ARG A 5 22.54 37.87 10.07
N THR A 6 23.53 37.74 9.19
CA THR A 6 23.80 36.51 8.43
C THR A 6 24.31 35.39 9.36
N SER A 7 25.13 35.72 10.35
CA SER A 7 25.62 34.79 11.38
C SER A 7 24.50 34.28 12.27
N THR A 8 23.58 35.18 12.69
CA THR A 8 22.44 34.77 13.54
C THR A 8 21.45 33.84 12.82
N LEU A 9 21.21 34.11 11.52
CA LEU A 9 20.35 33.22 10.70
C LEU A 9 20.99 31.84 10.47
N ALA A 10 22.30 31.79 10.25
CA ALA A 10 23.03 30.52 10.12
C ALA A 10 23.02 29.74 11.42
N THR A 11 23.18 30.42 12.57
CA THR A 11 23.09 29.79 13.91
C THR A 11 21.69 29.30 14.22
N LEU A 12 20.65 30.06 13.88
CA LEU A 12 19.26 29.66 14.05
C LEU A 12 18.91 28.48 13.13
N ARG A 13 19.35 28.48 11.88
CA ARG A 13 19.18 27.32 10.97
C ARG A 13 19.86 26.08 11.52
N GLY A 14 21.10 26.17 11.99
CA GLY A 14 21.80 25.05 12.61
C GLY A 14 21.21 24.60 13.96
N SER A 15 20.49 25.49 14.66
CA SER A 15 19.75 25.12 15.86
C SER A 15 18.42 24.45 15.52
N ILE A 16 17.73 24.92 14.49
CA ILE A 16 16.52 24.31 13.96
C ILE A 16 16.85 22.91 13.39
N GLU A 17 17.91 22.79 12.57
CA GLU A 17 18.36 21.47 12.07
C GLU A 17 18.70 20.50 13.20
N ARG A 18 19.30 20.94 14.30
CA ARG A 18 19.59 20.11 15.48
C ARG A 18 18.34 19.74 16.29
N ILE A 19 17.32 20.59 16.28
CA ILE A 19 16.02 20.30 16.94
C ILE A 19 15.16 19.42 16.04
N GLU A 20 15.26 19.58 14.72
CA GLU A 20 14.54 18.79 13.71
C GLU A 20 15.24 17.48 13.35
N THR A 21 16.56 17.38 13.63
CA THR A 21 17.28 16.09 13.57
C THR A 21 17.16 15.45 14.93
N PRO A 22 16.24 14.51 15.15
CA PRO A 22 16.21 13.72 16.37
C PRO A 22 17.59 13.05 16.50
N GLY A 23 18.22 13.17 17.65
CA GLY A 23 19.48 12.48 17.92
C GLY A 23 19.37 10.98 17.56
N ASP A 24 20.49 10.31 17.34
CA ASP A 24 20.63 8.93 16.86
C ASP A 24 19.69 7.85 17.48
N ALA A 25 18.98 8.16 18.55
CA ALA A 25 17.92 7.34 19.14
C ALA A 25 16.65 7.22 18.24
N TYR A 26 16.48 8.06 17.21
CA TYR A 26 15.32 8.09 16.32
C TYR A 26 15.65 7.72 14.87
N ARG A 27 16.72 7.03 14.58
CA ARG A 27 16.88 6.35 13.30
C ARG A 27 15.94 5.14 13.28
N GLN A 28 14.65 5.38 13.10
CA GLN A 28 13.70 4.33 12.79
C GLN A 28 14.25 3.52 11.61
N GLY A 29 14.43 2.22 11.81
CA GLY A 29 14.81 1.32 10.72
C GLY A 29 13.83 1.53 9.55
N ARG A 30 14.30 1.31 8.34
CA ARG A 30 13.45 1.30 7.14
C ARG A 30 13.50 -0.07 6.49
N VAL A 31 12.41 -0.47 5.88
CA VAL A 31 12.35 -1.70 5.09
C VAL A 31 12.01 -1.36 3.65
N ALA A 32 12.87 -1.80 2.74
CA ALA A 32 12.62 -1.62 1.31
C ALA A 32 11.32 -2.31 0.90
N LEU A 33 10.50 -1.63 0.12
CA LEU A 33 9.30 -2.22 -0.47
C LEU A 33 9.66 -3.15 -1.64
N GLY A 34 10.77 -2.86 -2.33
CA GLY A 34 11.26 -3.53 -3.53
C GLY A 34 11.12 -2.69 -4.80
N HIS A 35 10.20 -1.72 -4.81
CA HIS A 35 10.03 -0.81 -5.94
C HIS A 35 11.04 0.34 -5.85
N VAL A 36 12.06 0.30 -6.72
CA VAL A 36 13.25 1.18 -6.67
C VAL A 36 12.89 2.67 -6.55
N ASP A 37 11.97 3.17 -7.40
CA ASP A 37 11.62 4.60 -7.40
C ASP A 37 10.83 5.00 -6.14
N ALA A 38 9.98 4.11 -5.62
CA ALA A 38 9.24 4.34 -4.38
C ALA A 38 10.18 4.30 -3.17
N ASP A 39 11.07 3.32 -3.12
CA ASP A 39 12.06 3.20 -2.05
C ASP A 39 13.01 4.39 -2.02
N ALA A 40 13.44 4.89 -3.19
CA ALA A 40 14.23 6.12 -3.28
C ALA A 40 13.46 7.34 -2.73
N THR A 41 12.18 7.47 -3.07
CA THR A 41 11.30 8.55 -2.57
C THR A 41 11.08 8.44 -1.06
N LEU A 42 11.00 7.22 -0.52
CA LEU A 42 10.87 6.92 0.90
C LEU A 42 12.23 6.89 1.64
N GLN A 43 13.32 7.30 0.99
CA GLN A 43 14.66 7.32 1.58
C GLN A 43 15.13 5.93 2.09
N GLY A 44 14.85 4.89 1.32
CA GLY A 44 15.22 3.50 1.62
C GLY A 44 14.05 2.61 2.03
N GLY A 45 12.81 3.08 1.89
CA GLY A 45 11.61 2.27 2.10
C GLY A 45 10.71 2.73 3.25
N LEU A 46 9.81 1.86 3.67
CA LEU A 46 8.83 2.13 4.71
C LEU A 46 9.50 2.28 6.08
N ALA A 47 9.20 3.34 6.82
CA ALA A 47 9.74 3.55 8.17
C ALA A 47 9.11 2.55 9.15
N LEU A 48 9.93 1.84 9.93
CA LEU A 48 9.47 0.92 10.97
C LEU A 48 9.18 1.69 12.27
N GLY A 49 8.28 1.17 13.12
CA GLY A 49 7.88 1.86 14.34
C GLY A 49 7.16 3.19 14.09
N ALA A 50 6.57 3.34 12.93
CA ALA A 50 5.81 4.51 12.50
C ALA A 50 4.38 4.13 12.13
N VAL A 51 3.52 5.12 11.93
CA VAL A 51 2.16 4.93 11.45
C VAL A 51 2.06 5.35 9.99
N HIS A 52 1.47 4.49 9.16
CA HIS A 52 1.21 4.71 7.75
C HIS A 52 -0.28 4.56 7.45
N GLU A 53 -0.81 5.44 6.63
CA GLU A 53 -2.21 5.44 6.25
C GLU A 53 -2.40 5.01 4.79
N VAL A 54 -3.37 4.15 4.56
CA VAL A 54 -3.83 3.73 3.22
C VAL A 54 -5.30 4.06 3.09
N PHE A 55 -5.66 4.83 2.09
CA PHE A 55 -7.03 5.20 1.76
C PHE A 55 -7.45 4.58 0.43
N ALA A 56 -8.72 4.20 0.35
CA ALA A 56 -9.32 3.73 -0.89
C ALA A 56 -10.82 4.04 -0.95
N GLU A 57 -11.34 4.20 -2.16
CA GLU A 57 -12.78 4.19 -2.41
C GLU A 57 -13.37 2.80 -2.05
N GLY A 58 -14.65 2.72 -1.67
CA GLY A 58 -15.29 1.46 -1.25
C GLY A 58 -15.11 0.32 -2.26
N ARG A 59 -15.29 0.60 -3.56
CA ARG A 59 -15.08 -0.38 -4.65
C ARG A 59 -13.62 -0.84 -4.83
N GLN A 60 -12.67 -0.17 -4.19
CA GLN A 60 -11.25 -0.47 -4.24
C GLN A 60 -10.75 -1.18 -2.96
N SER A 61 -11.66 -1.58 -2.05
CA SER A 61 -11.32 -2.20 -0.76
C SER A 61 -10.40 -3.40 -0.91
N ALA A 62 -10.68 -4.31 -1.85
CA ALA A 62 -9.85 -5.49 -2.09
C ALA A 62 -8.40 -5.13 -2.50
N ALA A 63 -8.25 -4.14 -3.39
CA ALA A 63 -6.91 -3.67 -3.78
C ALA A 63 -6.17 -3.04 -2.60
N ALA A 64 -6.85 -2.22 -1.80
CA ALA A 64 -6.25 -1.60 -0.63
C ALA A 64 -5.89 -2.63 0.46
N THR A 65 -6.72 -3.65 0.67
CA THR A 65 -6.42 -4.78 1.57
C THR A 65 -5.19 -5.56 1.08
N GLY A 66 -5.09 -5.84 -0.22
CA GLY A 66 -3.90 -6.49 -0.81
C GLY A 66 -2.64 -5.63 -0.67
N PHE A 67 -2.73 -4.34 -0.94
CA PHE A 67 -1.61 -3.42 -0.81
C PHE A 67 -1.12 -3.32 0.64
N ILE A 68 -2.05 -3.17 1.61
CA ILE A 68 -1.66 -3.06 3.03
C ILE A 68 -1.14 -4.39 3.57
N ALA A 69 -1.63 -5.54 3.08
CA ALA A 69 -1.07 -6.85 3.39
C ALA A 69 0.39 -6.95 2.90
N GLY A 70 0.68 -6.47 1.69
CA GLY A 70 2.04 -6.37 1.18
C GLY A 70 2.94 -5.49 2.05
N LEU A 71 2.48 -4.30 2.45
CA LEU A 71 3.22 -3.43 3.39
C LEU A 71 3.46 -4.12 4.73
N ALA A 72 2.44 -4.81 5.29
CA ALA A 72 2.56 -5.56 6.52
C ALA A 72 3.60 -6.68 6.38
N GLY A 73 3.54 -7.48 5.32
CA GLY A 73 4.49 -8.55 5.04
C GLY A 73 5.94 -8.06 5.02
N ARG A 74 6.17 -6.85 4.48
CA ARG A 74 7.51 -6.21 4.50
C ARG A 74 7.92 -5.76 5.90
N ALA A 75 6.98 -5.20 6.68
CA ALA A 75 7.28 -4.57 7.96
C ALA A 75 7.47 -5.55 9.13
N ILE A 76 6.75 -6.69 9.15
CA ILE A 76 6.66 -7.54 10.35
C ILE A 76 7.85 -8.46 10.60
N ALA A 77 8.76 -8.66 9.64
CA ALA A 77 9.98 -9.47 9.78
C ALA A 77 9.73 -10.84 10.45
N ARG A 78 8.64 -11.55 10.07
CA ARG A 78 8.19 -12.84 10.62
C ARG A 78 7.74 -12.80 12.09
N ARG A 79 7.43 -11.60 12.62
CA ARG A 79 6.83 -11.44 13.94
C ARG A 79 5.30 -11.47 13.81
N PRO A 80 4.55 -11.69 14.92
CA PRO A 80 3.09 -11.69 14.87
C PRO A 80 2.51 -10.36 14.37
N LEU A 81 1.43 -10.47 13.60
CA LEU A 81 0.63 -9.37 13.07
C LEU A 81 -0.75 -9.38 13.75
N VAL A 82 -1.16 -8.25 14.30
CA VAL A 82 -2.53 -8.05 14.74
C VAL A 82 -3.29 -7.26 13.68
N TRP A 83 -4.45 -7.76 13.25
CA TRP A 83 -5.35 -7.08 12.33
C TRP A 83 -6.64 -6.74 13.06
N VAL A 84 -6.78 -5.49 13.49
CA VAL A 84 -7.99 -4.98 14.13
C VAL A 84 -8.96 -4.55 13.05
N ARG A 85 -10.16 -5.11 13.07
CA ARG A 85 -11.16 -4.89 12.07
C ARG A 85 -12.50 -4.49 12.68
N GLN A 86 -13.07 -3.39 12.24
CA GLN A 86 -14.41 -2.99 12.64
C GLN A 86 -15.44 -3.98 12.05
N ASP A 87 -16.45 -4.36 12.84
CA ASP A 87 -17.51 -5.28 12.39
C ASP A 87 -18.24 -4.78 11.13
N PHE A 88 -18.48 -3.47 11.04
CA PHE A 88 -19.10 -2.87 9.87
C PHE A 88 -18.28 -3.07 8.59
N THR A 89 -16.96 -3.09 8.68
CA THR A 89 -16.08 -3.39 7.53
C THR A 89 -16.34 -4.78 6.97
N GLU A 90 -16.61 -5.77 7.82
CA GLU A 90 -16.92 -7.13 7.35
C GLU A 90 -18.27 -7.21 6.63
N ILE A 91 -19.24 -6.39 7.06
CA ILE A 91 -20.55 -6.29 6.38
C ILE A 91 -20.38 -5.71 4.96
N GLU A 92 -19.55 -4.70 4.81
CA GLU A 92 -19.36 -3.98 3.55
C GLU A 92 -18.42 -4.69 2.56
N SER A 93 -17.36 -5.32 3.05
CA SER A 93 -16.29 -5.88 2.19
C SER A 93 -16.08 -7.39 2.36
N GLY A 94 -16.88 -8.07 3.18
CA GLY A 94 -16.74 -9.50 3.47
C GLY A 94 -15.62 -9.82 4.47
N ALA A 95 -15.46 -11.08 4.83
CA ALA A 95 -14.41 -11.56 5.72
C ALA A 95 -13.04 -11.55 5.03
N LEU A 96 -11.96 -11.44 5.83
CA LEU A 96 -10.60 -11.63 5.32
C LEU A 96 -10.39 -13.08 4.86
N SER A 97 -9.92 -13.25 3.64
CA SER A 97 -9.54 -14.55 3.11
C SER A 97 -8.17 -14.96 3.63
N MET A 98 -8.12 -15.96 4.50
CA MET A 98 -6.85 -16.47 5.03
C MET A 98 -5.97 -17.08 3.93
N SER A 99 -6.58 -17.77 2.94
CA SER A 99 -5.84 -18.25 1.76
C SER A 99 -5.28 -17.10 0.93
N GLY A 100 -6.08 -16.07 0.67
CA GLY A 100 -5.62 -14.89 -0.07
C GLY A 100 -4.50 -14.14 0.66
N LEU A 101 -4.58 -13.99 1.97
CA LEU A 101 -3.49 -13.40 2.76
C LEU A 101 -2.22 -14.26 2.73
N SER A 102 -2.37 -15.60 2.77
CA SER A 102 -1.24 -16.52 2.64
C SER A 102 -0.57 -16.42 1.28
N GLU A 103 -1.35 -16.29 0.19
CA GLU A 103 -0.83 -16.05 -1.16
C GLU A 103 -0.07 -14.72 -1.26
N LEU A 104 -0.48 -13.72 -0.47
CA LEU A 104 0.22 -12.43 -0.35
C LEU A 104 1.45 -12.47 0.59
N GLY A 105 1.79 -13.65 1.16
CA GLY A 105 2.97 -13.84 1.99
C GLY A 105 2.74 -13.58 3.49
N ILE A 106 1.51 -13.41 3.95
CA ILE A 106 1.17 -13.34 5.38
C ILE A 106 0.97 -14.77 5.89
N ASP A 107 1.79 -15.18 6.86
CA ASP A 107 1.62 -16.48 7.53
C ASP A 107 0.39 -16.43 8.45
N PRO A 108 -0.69 -17.21 8.16
CA PRO A 108 -1.88 -17.18 8.99
C PRO A 108 -1.66 -17.62 10.45
N ARG A 109 -0.58 -18.35 10.73
CA ARG A 109 -0.20 -18.78 12.09
C ARG A 109 0.35 -17.62 12.93
N LEU A 110 0.82 -16.57 12.29
CA LEU A 110 1.31 -15.34 12.92
C LEU A 110 0.28 -14.21 12.88
N LEU A 111 -0.92 -14.46 12.35
CA LEU A 111 -1.97 -13.46 12.23
C LEU A 111 -3.02 -13.64 13.34
N VAL A 112 -3.27 -12.57 14.08
CA VAL A 112 -4.38 -12.47 15.02
C VAL A 112 -5.38 -11.44 14.49
N VAL A 113 -6.59 -11.89 14.15
CA VAL A 113 -7.67 -10.98 13.74
C VAL A 113 -8.53 -10.65 14.96
N VAL A 114 -8.65 -9.36 15.25
CA VAL A 114 -9.48 -8.85 16.35
C VAL A 114 -10.66 -8.09 15.77
N ARG A 115 -11.88 -8.50 16.10
CA ARG A 115 -13.10 -7.80 15.70
C ARG A 115 -13.47 -6.75 16.75
N ALA A 116 -13.80 -5.56 16.28
CA ALA A 116 -14.23 -4.44 17.12
C ALA A 116 -15.63 -3.98 16.72
N ALA A 117 -16.52 -3.87 17.67
CA ALA A 117 -17.92 -3.50 17.41
C ALA A 117 -18.03 -2.08 16.82
N ASP A 118 -17.16 -1.17 17.25
CA ASP A 118 -17.17 0.24 16.87
C ASP A 118 -15.75 0.79 16.68
N VAL A 119 -15.66 2.02 16.16
CA VAL A 119 -14.40 2.72 15.89
C VAL A 119 -13.62 3.02 17.16
N ASP A 120 -14.29 3.37 18.26
CA ASP A 120 -13.63 3.70 19.54
C ASP A 120 -12.94 2.46 20.12
N THR A 121 -13.63 1.32 20.08
CA THR A 121 -13.04 0.02 20.47
C THR A 121 -11.90 -0.37 19.55
N ALA A 122 -12.05 -0.18 18.24
CA ALA A 122 -10.99 -0.46 17.26
C ALA A 122 -9.73 0.39 17.53
N LEU A 123 -9.89 1.69 17.78
CA LEU A 123 -8.78 2.58 18.10
C LEU A 123 -8.09 2.24 19.42
N ARG A 124 -8.84 1.89 20.47
CA ARG A 124 -8.28 1.45 21.76
C ARG A 124 -7.50 0.17 21.60
N THR A 125 -8.10 -0.84 20.98
CA THR A 125 -7.44 -2.14 20.71
C THR A 125 -6.16 -1.95 19.89
N THR A 126 -6.20 -1.07 18.88
CA THR A 126 -5.01 -0.76 18.06
C THR A 126 -3.92 -0.08 18.89
N ALA A 127 -4.27 0.87 19.77
CA ALA A 127 -3.29 1.53 20.63
C ALA A 127 -2.64 0.54 21.61
N ASP A 128 -3.42 -0.37 22.19
CA ASP A 128 -2.93 -1.40 23.10
C ASP A 128 -2.03 -2.41 22.35
N ALA A 129 -2.42 -2.84 21.16
CA ALA A 129 -1.61 -3.71 20.32
C ALA A 129 -0.30 -3.04 19.88
N LEU A 130 -0.33 -1.76 19.49
CA LEU A 130 0.88 -0.99 19.15
C LEU A 130 1.84 -0.84 20.33
N ALA A 131 1.36 -0.88 21.57
CA ALA A 131 2.20 -0.84 22.76
C ALA A 131 2.89 -2.18 23.08
N CYS A 132 2.51 -3.28 22.42
CA CYS A 132 3.08 -4.62 22.63
C CYS A 132 4.30 -4.84 21.72
N ASP A 133 5.51 -4.69 22.25
CA ASP A 133 6.77 -4.84 21.53
C ASP A 133 7.04 -6.26 20.99
N ALA A 134 6.26 -7.28 21.41
CA ALA A 134 6.30 -8.62 20.83
C ALA A 134 5.75 -8.70 19.41
N LEU A 135 4.94 -7.71 18.96
CA LEU A 135 4.36 -7.67 17.63
C LEU A 135 5.34 -7.09 16.59
N GLY A 136 5.22 -7.52 15.35
CA GLY A 136 5.90 -6.92 14.20
C GLY A 136 5.14 -5.76 13.60
N GLY A 137 3.80 -5.82 13.66
CA GLY A 137 2.94 -4.78 13.12
C GLY A 137 1.50 -4.91 13.58
N VAL A 138 0.74 -3.82 13.39
CA VAL A 138 -0.69 -3.76 13.65
C VAL A 138 -1.38 -3.12 12.46
N VAL A 139 -2.35 -3.81 11.88
CA VAL A 139 -3.27 -3.24 10.89
C VAL A 139 -4.56 -2.85 11.59
N LEU A 140 -5.03 -1.63 11.36
CA LEU A 140 -6.38 -1.18 11.73
C LEU A 140 -7.18 -0.93 10.47
N GLU A 141 -8.30 -1.61 10.30
CA GLU A 141 -9.19 -1.47 9.16
C GLU A 141 -10.56 -0.95 9.59
N VAL A 142 -10.94 0.21 9.03
CA VAL A 142 -12.21 0.89 9.32
C VAL A 142 -12.85 1.38 8.02
N TRP A 143 -14.16 1.20 7.92
CA TRP A 143 -14.98 1.62 6.80
C TRP A 143 -15.74 2.90 7.11
N GLY A 144 -15.71 3.82 6.15
CA GLY A 144 -16.44 5.08 6.21
C GLY A 144 -15.76 6.17 7.01
N GLU A 145 -16.44 7.33 7.04
CA GLU A 145 -16.01 8.47 7.82
C GLU A 145 -16.18 8.20 9.32
N ALA A 146 -15.15 8.54 10.07
CA ALA A 146 -15.17 8.38 11.52
C ALA A 146 -14.51 9.59 12.19
N ARG A 147 -15.30 10.37 12.94
CA ARG A 147 -14.84 11.58 13.65
C ARG A 147 -13.78 11.27 14.70
N GLN A 148 -13.77 10.05 15.20
CA GLN A 148 -12.79 9.55 16.18
C GLN A 148 -11.35 9.50 15.64
N PHE A 149 -11.17 9.49 14.32
CA PHE A 149 -9.86 9.61 13.68
C PHE A 149 -9.39 11.07 13.62
N ASP A 150 -9.37 11.71 14.75
CA ASP A 150 -8.85 13.06 14.90
C ASP A 150 -7.31 13.08 15.09
N LEU A 151 -6.78 14.30 15.21
CA LEU A 151 -5.34 14.48 15.41
C LEU A 151 -4.83 13.91 16.75
N VAL A 152 -5.70 13.87 17.77
CA VAL A 152 -5.36 13.34 19.10
C VAL A 152 -5.22 11.82 19.04
N ALA A 153 -6.20 11.14 18.44
CA ALA A 153 -6.15 9.70 18.21
C ALA A 153 -4.94 9.31 17.35
N SER A 154 -4.72 10.01 16.23
CA SER A 154 -3.56 9.80 15.37
C SER A 154 -2.23 9.96 16.12
N ARG A 155 -2.10 11.00 16.96
CA ARG A 155 -0.90 11.22 17.77
C ARG A 155 -0.67 10.11 18.80
N LYS A 156 -1.76 9.64 19.45
CA LYS A 156 -1.69 8.52 20.42
C LYS A 156 -1.13 7.26 19.74
N LEU A 157 -1.65 6.89 18.57
CA LEU A 157 -1.17 5.73 17.81
C LEU A 157 0.30 5.90 17.37
N THR A 158 0.67 7.08 16.89
CA THR A 158 2.06 7.38 16.49
C THR A 158 3.03 7.25 17.65
N LEU A 159 2.68 7.79 18.83
CA LEU A 159 3.53 7.68 20.02
C LEU A 159 3.66 6.25 20.51
N ALA A 160 2.58 5.45 20.48
CA ALA A 160 2.63 4.03 20.83
C ALA A 160 3.55 3.25 19.87
N ALA A 161 3.41 3.46 18.56
CA ALA A 161 4.26 2.84 17.55
C ALA A 161 5.75 3.19 17.74
N GLN A 162 6.04 4.47 18.00
CA GLN A 162 7.40 4.94 18.23
C GLN A 162 8.02 4.35 19.50
N ALA A 163 7.25 4.25 20.57
CA ALA A 163 7.75 3.76 21.85
C ALA A 163 8.07 2.26 21.83
N SER A 164 7.29 1.46 21.12
CA SER A 164 7.45 0.00 21.03
C SER A 164 8.29 -0.47 19.83
N GLY A 165 8.45 0.37 18.80
CA GLY A 165 9.03 -0.03 17.52
C GLY A 165 8.08 -0.84 16.62
N VAL A 166 6.81 -1.01 17.00
CA VAL A 166 5.79 -1.74 16.23
C VAL A 166 5.23 -0.84 15.14
N THR A 167 5.16 -1.33 13.90
CA THR A 167 4.66 -0.54 12.77
C THR A 167 3.13 -0.58 12.72
N GLY A 168 2.51 0.61 12.67
CA GLY A 168 1.06 0.77 12.52
C GLY A 168 0.66 1.03 11.06
N LEU A 169 -0.31 0.29 10.56
CA LEU A 169 -0.86 0.42 9.22
C LEU A 169 -2.36 0.66 9.31
N LEU A 170 -2.83 1.84 8.91
CA LEU A 170 -4.24 2.24 9.02
C LEU A 170 -4.90 2.16 7.64
N LEU A 171 -5.82 1.23 7.45
CA LEU A 171 -6.64 1.08 6.25
C LEU A 171 -7.98 1.81 6.45
N ARG A 172 -8.18 2.86 5.69
CA ARG A 172 -9.39 3.70 5.69
C ARG A 172 -10.08 3.56 4.33
N VAL A 173 -11.16 2.78 4.31
CA VAL A 173 -11.95 2.53 3.10
C VAL A 173 -13.20 3.42 3.13
N ALA A 174 -13.58 3.98 1.98
CA ALA A 174 -14.72 4.90 1.84
C ALA A 174 -14.65 6.09 2.82
N ALA A 175 -13.44 6.62 3.03
CA ALA A 175 -13.18 7.79 3.87
C ALA A 175 -12.25 8.77 3.17
N GLU A 176 -12.39 10.05 3.48
CA GLU A 176 -11.51 11.10 2.96
C GLU A 176 -10.29 11.31 3.90
N PRO A 177 -9.12 11.63 3.34
CA PRO A 177 -7.95 11.94 4.14
C PRO A 177 -8.14 13.17 5.03
N SER A 178 -8.00 12.98 6.33
CA SER A 178 -8.04 14.05 7.35
C SER A 178 -6.65 14.35 7.92
N PRO A 179 -6.43 15.48 8.61
CA PRO A 179 -5.15 15.77 9.27
C PRO A 179 -4.75 14.67 10.25
N SER A 180 -3.49 14.18 10.16
CA SER A 180 -2.95 13.15 11.04
C SER A 180 -1.45 13.33 11.28
N THR A 181 -0.88 12.54 12.19
CA THR A 181 0.56 12.49 12.47
C THR A 181 1.27 11.35 11.74
N ALA A 182 0.58 10.64 10.86
CA ALA A 182 1.15 9.54 10.10
C ALA A 182 2.38 9.94 9.29
N GLU A 183 3.33 9.03 9.18
CA GLU A 183 4.58 9.21 8.42
C GLU A 183 4.30 9.30 6.93
N THR A 184 3.51 8.39 6.40
CA THR A 184 3.09 8.39 4.99
C THR A 184 1.59 8.22 4.86
N ARG A 185 1.05 8.71 3.74
CA ARG A 185 -0.34 8.51 3.35
C ARG A 185 -0.43 8.12 1.90
N TRP A 186 -1.15 7.05 1.65
CA TRP A 186 -1.34 6.46 0.34
C TRP A 186 -2.80 6.50 -0.07
N ILE A 187 -3.06 6.72 -1.35
CA ILE A 187 -4.35 6.43 -1.99
C ILE A 187 -4.12 5.28 -2.95
N VAL A 188 -4.88 4.20 -2.81
CA VAL A 188 -4.65 2.96 -3.55
C VAL A 188 -5.87 2.58 -4.37
N ARG A 189 -5.60 2.17 -5.60
CA ARG A 189 -6.58 1.61 -6.55
C ARG A 189 -6.03 0.35 -7.17
N ALA A 190 -6.92 -0.50 -7.66
CA ALA A 190 -6.52 -1.60 -8.54
C ALA A 190 -5.98 -1.03 -9.85
N ALA A 191 -4.92 -1.65 -10.37
CA ALA A 191 -4.44 -1.40 -11.72
C ALA A 191 -4.59 -2.66 -12.58
N HIS A 192 -4.38 -2.51 -13.89
CA HIS A 192 -4.47 -3.63 -14.82
C HIS A 192 -3.42 -4.69 -14.49
N SER A 193 -3.90 -5.91 -14.18
CA SER A 193 -3.07 -7.09 -14.01
C SER A 193 -3.11 -7.91 -15.29
N PRO A 194 -2.00 -8.01 -16.03
CA PRO A 194 -1.98 -8.85 -17.22
C PRO A 194 -2.10 -10.32 -16.80
N PRO A 195 -2.76 -11.15 -17.65
CA PRO A 195 -2.89 -12.57 -17.35
C PRO A 195 -1.51 -13.22 -17.25
N ALA A 196 -1.37 -14.15 -16.30
CA ALA A 196 -0.16 -14.95 -16.20
C ALA A 196 0.06 -15.72 -17.52
N THR A 197 1.31 -15.85 -17.95
CA THR A 197 1.63 -16.68 -19.10
C THR A 197 1.32 -18.14 -18.77
N ALA A 198 0.88 -18.94 -19.75
CA ALA A 198 0.54 -20.35 -19.57
C ALA A 198 1.65 -21.18 -18.90
N ALA A 199 2.90 -20.70 -18.96
CA ALA A 199 4.05 -21.32 -18.30
C ALA A 199 4.05 -21.15 -16.76
N ALA A 200 3.32 -20.19 -16.22
CA ALA A 200 3.31 -19.91 -14.78
C ALA A 200 2.27 -20.74 -13.99
N GLY A 201 1.47 -21.58 -14.64
CA GLY A 201 0.49 -22.45 -13.99
C GLY A 201 -0.69 -21.70 -13.34
N SER A 202 -0.74 -20.37 -13.41
CA SER A 202 -1.83 -19.53 -12.89
C SER A 202 -2.59 -18.89 -14.04
N VAL A 203 -3.93 -18.91 -13.94
CA VAL A 203 -4.83 -18.20 -14.88
C VAL A 203 -4.88 -16.69 -14.56
N TRP A 204 -4.59 -16.33 -13.31
CA TRP A 204 -4.67 -14.97 -12.80
C TRP A 204 -3.28 -14.34 -12.76
N GLY A 205 -3.21 -13.08 -13.17
CA GLY A 205 -1.98 -12.29 -13.07
C GLY A 205 -1.67 -11.91 -11.62
N ALA A 206 -0.45 -11.44 -11.37
CA ALA A 206 -0.06 -10.91 -10.09
C ALA A 206 -0.90 -9.67 -9.71
N PRO A 207 -1.14 -9.39 -8.42
CA PRO A 207 -1.82 -8.18 -8.00
C PRO A 207 -1.04 -6.93 -8.43
N VAL A 208 -1.73 -5.98 -9.08
CA VAL A 208 -1.13 -4.71 -9.51
C VAL A 208 -1.92 -3.55 -8.93
N PHE A 209 -1.20 -2.61 -8.34
CA PHE A 209 -1.74 -1.46 -7.62
C PHE A 209 -1.32 -0.15 -8.28
N ASP A 210 -2.25 0.78 -8.40
CA ASP A 210 -1.98 2.19 -8.63
C ASP A 210 -1.89 2.85 -7.24
N ALA A 211 -0.66 3.04 -6.76
CA ALA A 211 -0.36 3.54 -5.44
C ALA A 211 0.14 4.99 -5.51
N GLN A 212 -0.65 5.91 -4.99
CA GLN A 212 -0.31 7.33 -4.90
C GLN A 212 0.07 7.70 -3.48
N LEU A 213 1.32 8.08 -3.26
CA LEU A 213 1.81 8.65 -2.01
C LEU A 213 1.45 10.14 -2.00
N VAL A 214 0.40 10.50 -1.26
CA VAL A 214 -0.10 11.90 -1.18
C VAL A 214 0.50 12.68 -0.01
N ARG A 215 1.15 11.97 0.92
CA ARG A 215 1.90 12.56 2.03
C ARG A 215 3.12 11.72 2.33
N ASN A 216 4.25 12.38 2.45
CA ASN A 216 5.49 11.85 2.98
C ASN A 216 6.07 12.90 3.93
N ARG A 217 6.19 12.58 5.20
CA ARG A 217 6.59 13.56 6.22
C ARG A 217 8.01 14.08 6.02
N HIS A 218 8.89 13.25 5.50
CA HIS A 218 10.31 13.56 5.36
C HIS A 218 10.81 13.54 3.92
N GLY A 219 9.91 13.59 2.93
CA GLY A 219 10.33 13.51 1.53
C GLY A 219 9.25 13.95 0.55
N PRO A 220 9.54 13.82 -0.74
CA PRO A 220 8.58 14.13 -1.80
C PRO A 220 7.43 13.10 -1.82
N VAL A 221 6.38 13.46 -2.53
CA VAL A 221 5.24 12.57 -2.86
C VAL A 221 5.45 11.97 -4.25
N GLY A 222 4.64 10.96 -4.61
CA GLY A 222 4.76 10.29 -5.91
C GLY A 222 3.58 9.38 -6.20
N ARG A 223 3.60 8.75 -7.38
CA ARG A 223 2.61 7.76 -7.80
C ARG A 223 3.29 6.71 -8.67
N TRP A 224 2.99 5.45 -8.38
CA TRP A 224 3.61 4.32 -9.07
C TRP A 224 2.57 3.24 -9.35
N ILE A 225 2.77 2.54 -10.45
CA ILE A 225 2.11 1.26 -10.67
C ILE A 225 3.05 0.20 -10.09
N MET A 226 2.55 -0.55 -9.11
CA MET A 226 3.32 -1.54 -8.36
C MET A 226 2.70 -2.92 -8.53
N GLU A 227 3.48 -3.89 -8.97
CA GLU A 227 3.13 -5.30 -9.01
C GLU A 227 3.61 -5.99 -7.73
N TRP A 228 2.78 -6.77 -7.08
CA TRP A 228 3.19 -7.58 -5.95
C TRP A 228 3.69 -8.94 -6.41
N LYS A 229 4.92 -9.26 -6.09
CA LYS A 229 5.53 -10.57 -6.34
C LYS A 229 5.28 -11.46 -5.14
N CYS A 230 4.33 -12.37 -5.25
CA CYS A 230 3.92 -13.24 -4.14
C CYS A 230 5.07 -14.15 -3.66
N ASP A 231 5.89 -14.66 -4.58
CA ASP A 231 7.01 -15.56 -4.26
C ASP A 231 8.15 -14.83 -3.53
N GLU A 232 8.38 -13.56 -3.87
CA GLU A 232 9.47 -12.75 -3.32
C GLU A 232 8.99 -11.84 -2.18
N CYS A 233 7.66 -11.73 -1.99
CA CYS A 233 7.02 -10.85 -1.02
C CYS A 233 7.51 -9.40 -1.11
N LEU A 234 7.56 -8.84 -2.33
CA LEU A 234 7.99 -7.46 -2.57
C LEU A 234 7.18 -6.82 -3.71
N PHE A 235 7.23 -5.49 -3.75
CA PHE A 235 6.66 -4.71 -4.85
C PHE A 235 7.71 -4.48 -5.93
N GLU A 236 7.30 -4.63 -7.17
CA GLU A 236 8.15 -4.31 -8.32
C GLU A 236 7.43 -3.37 -9.29
N LYS A 237 8.21 -2.78 -10.18
CA LYS A 237 7.64 -2.11 -11.34
C LYS A 237 7.14 -3.19 -12.31
N PRO A 238 5.86 -3.14 -12.74
CA PRO A 238 5.36 -4.10 -13.71
C PRO A 238 6.23 -4.12 -14.96
N ALA A 239 6.49 -5.31 -15.49
CA ALA A 239 7.17 -5.44 -16.76
C ALA A 239 6.40 -4.70 -17.85
N ALA A 240 7.09 -3.98 -18.72
CA ALA A 240 6.47 -3.38 -19.88
C ALA A 240 5.99 -4.53 -20.81
N TYR A 241 4.69 -4.79 -20.83
CA TYR A 241 4.10 -5.70 -21.80
C TYR A 241 3.99 -4.96 -23.13
N PRO A 242 4.68 -5.35 -24.18
CA PRO A 242 4.40 -4.84 -25.50
C PRO A 242 2.97 -5.27 -25.85
N GLN A 243 2.04 -4.31 -25.93
CA GLN A 243 0.73 -4.61 -26.50
C GLN A 243 1.00 -5.12 -27.93
N PRO A 244 0.52 -6.31 -28.31
CA PRO A 244 0.62 -6.74 -29.68
C PRO A 244 -0.07 -5.67 -30.54
N VAL A 245 0.70 -4.99 -31.39
CA VAL A 245 0.13 -4.10 -32.39
C VAL A 245 -0.85 -4.97 -33.18
N ALA A 246 -2.12 -4.60 -33.16
CA ALA A 246 -3.14 -5.32 -33.93
C ALA A 246 -2.60 -5.50 -35.34
N ALA A 247 -2.42 -6.75 -35.77
CA ALA A 247 -1.94 -7.03 -37.11
C ALA A 247 -2.88 -6.31 -38.08
N ALA A 248 -2.31 -5.53 -38.99
CA ALA A 248 -3.11 -4.86 -40.02
C ALA A 248 -4.04 -5.89 -40.69
N PRO A 249 -5.33 -5.61 -40.80
CA PRO A 249 -6.25 -6.58 -41.36
C PRO A 249 -5.76 -7.00 -42.72
N ALA A 250 -5.41 -8.29 -42.87
CA ALA A 250 -5.03 -8.85 -44.13
C ALA A 250 -6.26 -8.77 -45.05
N TYR A 251 -6.21 -7.91 -46.04
CA TYR A 251 -7.27 -7.76 -47.04
C TYR A 251 -7.38 -9.10 -47.79
N ARG A 252 -8.38 -9.91 -47.46
CA ARG A 252 -8.75 -11.07 -48.28
C ARG A 252 -9.33 -10.52 -49.54
N SER A 253 -8.56 -10.57 -50.64
CA SER A 253 -9.07 -10.32 -51.98
C SER A 253 -10.21 -11.32 -52.24
N HIS A 254 -11.44 -10.82 -52.41
CA HIS A 254 -12.56 -11.60 -52.88
C HIS A 254 -12.20 -12.10 -54.28
N GLN A 255 -11.87 -13.38 -54.41
CA GLN A 255 -11.86 -14.02 -55.72
C GLN A 255 -13.31 -14.12 -56.23
N THR A 256 -13.59 -13.36 -57.26
CA THR A 256 -14.87 -13.44 -57.96
C THR A 256 -14.97 -14.85 -58.58
N PRO A 257 -16.05 -15.62 -58.34
CA PRO A 257 -16.18 -16.95 -58.91
C PRO A 257 -16.26 -16.86 -60.43
N ALA A 258 -15.41 -17.62 -61.12
CA ALA A 258 -15.41 -17.70 -62.60
C ALA A 258 -16.79 -18.18 -63.08
N ARG A 259 -17.43 -17.40 -63.97
CA ARG A 259 -18.67 -17.77 -64.62
C ARG A 259 -18.47 -19.05 -65.44
N MET A 260 -19.14 -20.11 -65.02
CA MET A 260 -19.26 -21.37 -65.75
C MET A 260 -20.00 -21.11 -67.05
N ARG A 261 -19.27 -21.17 -68.20
CA ARG A 261 -19.89 -21.14 -69.53
C ARG A 261 -20.63 -22.45 -69.75
N GLN A 262 -21.94 -22.40 -69.72
CA GLN A 262 -22.76 -23.51 -70.24
C GLN A 262 -22.51 -23.63 -71.75
N ARG A 263 -21.94 -24.77 -72.20
CA ARG A 263 -21.99 -25.19 -73.60
C ARG A 263 -23.38 -25.70 -73.88
N ARG A 264 -24.08 -25.04 -74.77
CA ARG A 264 -25.26 -25.62 -75.45
C ARG A 264 -24.73 -26.62 -76.48
N ALA A 265 -25.16 -27.88 -76.37
CA ALA A 265 -25.08 -28.87 -77.45
C ALA A 265 -26.33 -28.68 -78.31
N GLY A 266 -26.14 -28.58 -79.67
CA GLY A 266 -27.16 -28.72 -80.66
C GLY A 266 -27.32 -30.17 -81.07
#